data_3ffa38e381d914f17a6bcee3b62e8d5b
#
_entry.id   3ffa38e381d914f17a6bcee3b62e8d5b
#
_cell.length_a   1.000
_cell.length_b   1.000
_cell.length_c   1.000
_cell.angle_alpha   90.00
_cell.angle_beta   90.00
_cell.angle_gamma   90.00
#
_symmetry.space_group_name_H-M   'P 1'
#
loop_
_entity.id
_entity.type
_entity.pdbx_description
1 polymer ?
#
loop_
_entity_poly.entity_id
_entity_poly.type
_entity_poly.pdbx_seq_one_letter_code
_entity_poly.pdbx_strand_id
1 'polypeptide(L)'
;VDEVVVQNEVMYGTILEQLKPDYVIHGDNWLNDPMEVIRDNVIENLNKWGGKLIEVPYTYNENVKNIEAIVRERAAMPEFRRKRLRQLLKLCPIVKTLEVHSGLTGLIAEKTIVANNGEIDQFDAMWLSSLCDSTAKGKPDIELVDMSSRLRTVDDILEVTTKPIILDGDTGGLVEHFVYNVRTLERMGVSAVIIEDKTGLKKNSLFGTEVEQTQDLSLIHIS
;
A
#
# COMPACT_ATOMS: atom_id res chain seq x y z
N VAL A 1 25.96 -18.42 14.37
CA VAL A 1 26.11 -17.41 13.30
C VAL A 1 27.25 -16.52 13.73
N ASP A 2 28.29 -16.48 12.94
CA ASP A 2 29.52 -15.78 13.29
C ASP A 2 29.45 -14.30 12.89
N GLU A 3 28.76 -14.02 11.77
CA GLU A 3 28.56 -12.66 11.27
C GLU A 3 27.19 -12.52 10.60
N VAL A 4 26.60 -11.33 10.69
CA VAL A 4 25.34 -10.96 10.00
C VAL A 4 25.60 -9.72 9.17
N VAL A 5 25.38 -9.83 7.86
CA VAL A 5 25.54 -8.72 6.92
C VAL A 5 24.18 -8.31 6.36
N VAL A 6 23.91 -7.02 6.33
CA VAL A 6 22.65 -6.48 5.78
C VAL A 6 22.80 -6.35 4.27
N GLN A 7 21.89 -6.99 3.53
CA GLN A 7 21.76 -6.84 2.09
C GLN A 7 20.66 -5.81 1.81
N ASN A 8 21.00 -4.77 1.08
CA ASN A 8 20.08 -3.67 0.71
C ASN A 8 19.53 -3.80 -0.72
N GLU A 9 20.04 -4.77 -1.49
CA GLU A 9 19.67 -5.00 -2.89
C GLU A 9 19.03 -6.37 -3.02
N VAL A 10 18.09 -6.51 -3.97
CA VAL A 10 17.46 -7.80 -4.28
C VAL A 10 18.46 -8.76 -4.95
N MET A 11 19.37 -8.22 -5.77
CA MET A 11 20.44 -8.97 -6.41
C MET A 11 21.61 -9.20 -5.47
N TYR A 12 22.17 -10.40 -5.50
CA TYR A 12 23.24 -10.80 -4.61
C TYR A 12 24.64 -10.35 -5.07
N GLY A 13 24.77 -9.83 -6.30
CA GLY A 13 26.06 -9.56 -6.93
C GLY A 13 27.01 -8.74 -6.05
N THR A 14 26.57 -7.59 -5.56
CA THR A 14 27.39 -6.67 -4.74
C THR A 14 27.89 -7.34 -3.45
N ILE A 15 27.01 -8.00 -2.71
CA ILE A 15 27.39 -8.65 -1.45
C ILE A 15 28.28 -9.88 -1.68
N LEU A 16 28.02 -10.64 -2.74
CA LEU A 16 28.84 -11.81 -3.09
C LEU A 16 30.26 -11.41 -3.52
N GLU A 17 30.42 -10.34 -4.30
CA GLU A 17 31.74 -9.81 -4.69
C GLU A 17 32.54 -9.30 -3.47
N GLN A 18 31.84 -8.77 -2.49
CA GLN A 18 32.45 -8.27 -1.25
C GLN A 18 32.90 -9.42 -0.33
N LEU A 19 32.07 -10.44 -0.16
CA LEU A 19 32.34 -11.56 0.76
C LEU A 19 33.14 -12.71 0.13
N LYS A 20 33.01 -12.93 -1.19
CA LYS A 20 33.59 -14.02 -1.96
C LYS A 20 33.46 -15.38 -1.26
N PRO A 21 32.27 -15.83 -0.90
CA PRO A 21 32.06 -17.04 -0.17
C PRO A 21 32.41 -18.28 -1.02
N ASP A 22 32.96 -19.33 -0.39
CA ASP A 22 33.17 -20.63 -1.04
C ASP A 22 31.81 -21.32 -1.34
N TYR A 23 30.83 -21.10 -0.48
CA TYR A 23 29.52 -21.71 -0.60
C TYR A 23 28.42 -20.67 -0.31
N VAL A 24 27.40 -20.64 -1.16
CA VAL A 24 26.12 -20.02 -0.87
C VAL A 24 25.11 -21.13 -0.68
N ILE A 25 24.35 -21.08 0.42
CA ILE A 25 23.32 -22.06 0.72
C ILE A 25 21.96 -21.31 0.65
N HIS A 26 21.06 -21.82 -0.18
CA HIS A 26 19.72 -21.23 -0.35
C HIS A 26 18.65 -22.32 -0.50
N GLY A 27 17.40 -21.98 -0.19
CA GLY A 27 16.27 -22.86 -0.50
C GLY A 27 16.02 -22.93 -2.01
N ASP A 28 15.44 -24.02 -2.49
CA ASP A 28 15.13 -24.26 -3.91
C ASP A 28 13.87 -23.51 -4.40
N ASN A 29 13.27 -22.67 -3.56
CA ASN A 29 12.03 -21.92 -3.86
C ASN A 29 12.18 -20.85 -4.95
N TRP A 30 13.39 -20.56 -5.40
CA TRP A 30 13.67 -19.64 -6.51
C TRP A 30 13.84 -20.30 -7.88
N LEU A 31 13.57 -21.60 -7.98
CA LEU A 31 13.55 -22.33 -9.25
C LEU A 31 12.37 -21.97 -10.16
N ASN A 32 11.41 -21.18 -9.67
CA ASN A 32 10.24 -20.76 -10.41
C ASN A 32 10.28 -19.24 -10.65
N ASP A 33 9.89 -18.84 -11.88
CA ASP A 33 9.70 -17.45 -12.26
C ASP A 33 8.86 -16.65 -11.19
N PRO A 34 9.26 -15.44 -10.76
CA PRO A 34 10.30 -14.55 -11.31
C PRO A 34 11.68 -14.63 -10.61
N MET A 35 11.88 -15.56 -9.70
CA MET A 35 13.08 -15.64 -8.84
C MET A 35 14.27 -16.31 -9.52
N GLU A 36 14.08 -16.96 -10.65
CA GLU A 36 15.13 -17.64 -11.42
C GLU A 36 16.28 -16.68 -11.81
N VAL A 37 15.95 -15.44 -12.14
CA VAL A 37 16.93 -14.39 -12.47
C VAL A 37 17.88 -14.11 -11.31
N ILE A 38 17.38 -14.16 -10.08
CA ILE A 38 18.20 -13.94 -8.87
C ILE A 38 19.14 -15.14 -8.68
N ARG A 39 18.64 -16.34 -8.89
CA ARG A 39 19.43 -17.58 -8.84
C ARG A 39 20.59 -17.55 -9.83
N ASP A 40 20.29 -17.19 -11.08
CA ASP A 40 21.28 -17.10 -12.14
C ASP A 40 22.35 -16.05 -11.82
N ASN A 41 21.96 -14.90 -11.28
CA ASN A 41 22.88 -13.89 -10.80
C ASN A 41 23.83 -14.42 -9.71
N VAL A 42 23.34 -15.21 -8.78
CA VAL A 42 24.18 -15.86 -7.74
C VAL A 42 25.19 -16.81 -8.38
N ILE A 43 24.75 -17.67 -9.29
CA ILE A 43 25.62 -18.64 -9.98
C ILE A 43 26.69 -17.93 -10.80
N GLU A 44 26.31 -16.91 -11.56
CA GLU A 44 27.23 -16.12 -12.37
C GLU A 44 28.32 -15.44 -11.51
N ASN A 45 27.94 -14.86 -10.39
CA ASN A 45 28.91 -14.24 -9.49
C ASN A 45 29.82 -15.27 -8.83
N LEU A 46 29.31 -16.38 -8.30
CA LEU A 46 30.08 -17.42 -7.69
C LEU A 46 31.14 -18.03 -8.63
N ASN A 47 30.80 -18.15 -9.92
CA ASN A 47 31.71 -18.67 -10.94
C ASN A 47 32.96 -17.81 -11.12
N LYS A 48 32.92 -16.51 -10.78
CA LYS A 48 34.07 -15.58 -10.90
C LYS A 48 35.27 -15.99 -10.02
N TRP A 49 35.02 -16.70 -8.91
CA TRP A 49 36.08 -17.15 -7.97
C TRP A 49 36.00 -18.62 -7.60
N GLY A 50 35.14 -19.40 -8.28
CA GLY A 50 35.03 -20.85 -8.06
C GLY A 50 34.14 -21.24 -6.86
N GLY A 51 33.34 -20.34 -6.35
CA GLY A 51 32.33 -20.61 -5.32
C GLY A 51 31.22 -21.51 -5.85
N LYS A 52 30.44 -22.10 -4.96
CA LYS A 52 29.37 -23.05 -5.30
C LYS A 52 28.06 -22.69 -4.63
N LEU A 53 26.96 -22.79 -5.37
CA LEU A 53 25.60 -22.74 -4.84
C LEU A 53 25.18 -24.14 -4.35
N ILE A 54 24.70 -24.24 -3.13
CA ILE A 54 24.07 -25.43 -2.57
C ILE A 54 22.62 -25.14 -2.37
N GLU A 55 21.75 -25.80 -3.12
CA GLU A 55 20.31 -25.68 -3.01
C GLU A 55 19.77 -26.76 -2.07
N VAL A 56 19.07 -26.30 -1.05
CA VAL A 56 18.44 -27.21 -0.07
C VAL A 56 16.95 -27.25 -0.37
N PRO A 57 16.34 -28.45 -0.49
CA PRO A 57 14.90 -28.54 -0.70
C PRO A 57 14.14 -27.70 0.34
N TYR A 58 13.28 -26.81 -0.16
CA TYR A 58 12.46 -25.98 0.72
C TYR A 58 11.49 -26.88 1.48
N THR A 59 11.72 -27.03 2.75
CA THR A 59 10.79 -27.74 3.63
C THR A 59 9.55 -26.88 3.80
N TYR A 60 8.46 -27.25 3.13
CA TYR A 60 7.17 -26.62 3.30
C TYR A 60 6.71 -26.80 4.75
N ASN A 61 6.97 -25.79 5.56
CA ASN A 61 6.58 -25.82 6.95
C ASN A 61 5.16 -25.22 7.05
N GLU A 62 4.19 -26.03 7.47
CA GLU A 62 2.82 -25.56 7.73
C GLU A 62 2.78 -24.35 8.67
N ASN A 63 3.76 -24.25 9.57
CA ASN A 63 3.89 -23.09 10.46
C ASN A 63 4.16 -21.78 9.71
N VAL A 64 4.86 -21.80 8.55
CA VAL A 64 5.10 -20.58 7.75
C VAL A 64 3.78 -20.10 7.14
N LYS A 65 2.97 -21.01 6.59
CA LYS A 65 1.61 -20.66 6.10
C LYS A 65 0.74 -20.10 7.21
N ASN A 66 0.83 -20.69 8.39
CA ASN A 66 0.10 -20.20 9.56
C ASN A 66 0.57 -18.80 9.97
N ILE A 67 1.88 -18.52 9.92
CA ILE A 67 2.43 -17.19 10.22
C ILE A 67 1.95 -16.17 9.18
N GLU A 68 2.01 -16.49 7.89
CA GLU A 68 1.51 -15.60 6.82
C GLU A 68 0.01 -15.33 6.97
N ALA A 69 -0.79 -16.35 7.28
CA ALA A 69 -2.22 -16.20 7.56
C ALA A 69 -2.47 -15.30 8.76
N ILE A 70 -1.75 -15.51 9.88
CA ILE A 70 -1.83 -14.69 11.09
C ILE A 70 -1.42 -13.24 10.80
N VAL A 71 -0.34 -13.03 10.04
CA VAL A 71 0.12 -11.69 9.66
C VAL A 71 -0.94 -10.97 8.81
N ARG A 72 -1.52 -11.69 7.84
CA ARG A 72 -2.59 -11.15 6.99
C ARG A 72 -3.86 -10.84 7.80
N GLU A 73 -4.28 -11.73 8.67
CA GLU A 73 -5.42 -11.52 9.56
C GLU A 73 -5.20 -10.29 10.45
N ARG A 74 -4.03 -10.15 11.07
CA ARG A 74 -3.69 -8.98 11.87
C ARG A 74 -3.65 -7.70 11.03
N ALA A 75 -3.08 -7.75 9.81
CA ALA A 75 -3.03 -6.60 8.92
C ALA A 75 -4.42 -6.11 8.50
N ALA A 76 -5.43 -6.99 8.47
CA ALA A 76 -6.81 -6.65 8.20
C ALA A 76 -7.53 -5.99 9.40
N MET A 77 -7.00 -6.13 10.63
CA MET A 77 -7.63 -5.54 11.82
C MET A 77 -7.55 -4.00 11.79
N PRO A 78 -8.63 -3.29 12.15
CA PRO A 78 -8.68 -1.82 12.11
C PRO A 78 -7.53 -1.15 12.88
N GLU A 79 -7.14 -1.66 14.05
CA GLU A 79 -6.08 -1.11 14.88
C GLU A 79 -4.71 -1.11 14.21
N PHE A 80 -4.42 -2.13 13.39
CA PHE A 80 -3.17 -2.25 12.65
C PHE A 80 -3.24 -1.41 11.38
N ARG A 81 -4.33 -1.51 10.62
CA ARG A 81 -4.52 -0.82 9.34
C ARG A 81 -4.42 0.70 9.49
N ARG A 82 -5.14 1.30 10.45
CA ARG A 82 -5.10 2.75 10.68
C ARG A 82 -3.71 3.30 11.01
N LYS A 83 -2.81 2.48 11.59
CA LYS A 83 -1.44 2.88 11.92
C LYS A 83 -0.46 2.63 10.79
N ARG A 84 -0.85 1.81 9.79
CA ARG A 84 0.05 1.31 8.76
C ARG A 84 0.61 2.43 7.87
N LEU A 85 -0.22 3.39 7.47
CA LEU A 85 0.23 4.53 6.66
C LEU A 85 1.33 5.33 7.38
N ARG A 86 1.14 5.63 8.65
CA ARG A 86 2.15 6.35 9.46
C ARG A 86 3.46 5.57 9.60
N GLN A 87 3.39 4.25 9.64
CA GLN A 87 4.59 3.40 9.64
C GLN A 87 5.30 3.46 8.28
N LEU A 88 4.57 3.35 7.18
CA LEU A 88 5.12 3.44 5.82
C LEU A 88 5.80 4.79 5.59
N LEU A 89 5.17 5.91 5.97
CA LEU A 89 5.75 7.25 5.88
C LEU A 89 7.05 7.45 6.67
N LYS A 90 7.30 6.60 7.67
CA LYS A 90 8.57 6.62 8.42
C LYS A 90 9.64 5.71 7.82
N LEU A 91 9.24 4.67 7.10
CA LEU A 91 10.13 3.64 6.60
C LEU A 91 10.49 3.84 5.13
N CYS A 92 9.57 4.41 4.35
CA CYS A 92 9.73 4.58 2.91
C CYS A 92 9.90 6.05 2.56
N PRO A 93 10.84 6.41 1.68
CA PRO A 93 11.01 7.78 1.21
C PRO A 93 9.80 8.27 0.40
N ILE A 94 9.10 7.34 -0.27
CA ILE A 94 7.87 7.59 -1.04
C ILE A 94 6.90 6.45 -0.76
N VAL A 95 5.63 6.77 -0.52
CA VAL A 95 4.52 5.81 -0.40
C VAL A 95 3.73 5.82 -1.71
N LYS A 96 3.76 4.71 -2.44
CA LYS A 96 3.07 4.55 -3.71
C LYS A 96 1.60 4.23 -3.46
N THR A 97 0.73 5.14 -3.86
CA THR A 97 -0.72 5.04 -3.58
C THR A 97 -1.49 4.94 -4.89
N LEU A 98 -2.37 3.94 -5.00
CA LEU A 98 -3.28 3.77 -6.14
C LEU A 98 -4.68 4.22 -5.75
N GLU A 99 -5.35 4.91 -6.68
CA GLU A 99 -6.76 5.24 -6.54
C GLU A 99 -7.63 3.96 -6.60
N VAL A 100 -8.64 3.88 -5.71
CA VAL A 100 -9.61 2.79 -5.65
C VAL A 100 -11.00 3.33 -5.36
N HIS A 101 -12.05 2.71 -5.94
CA HIS A 101 -13.45 3.13 -5.79
C HIS A 101 -14.44 1.95 -5.74
N SER A 102 -13.93 0.73 -5.59
CA SER A 102 -14.75 -0.49 -5.45
C SER A 102 -13.90 -1.62 -4.88
N GLY A 103 -14.53 -2.70 -4.42
CA GLY A 103 -13.81 -3.91 -4.00
C GLY A 103 -12.93 -4.48 -5.11
N LEU A 104 -13.38 -4.42 -6.39
CA LEU A 104 -12.56 -4.88 -7.53
C LEU A 104 -11.28 -4.05 -7.68
N THR A 105 -11.38 -2.73 -7.67
CA THR A 105 -10.19 -1.86 -7.77
C THR A 105 -9.28 -1.99 -6.56
N GLY A 106 -9.85 -2.21 -5.37
CA GLY A 106 -9.10 -2.57 -4.16
C GLY A 106 -8.33 -3.88 -4.31
N LEU A 107 -8.97 -4.92 -4.86
CA LEU A 107 -8.31 -6.20 -5.13
C LEU A 107 -7.17 -6.07 -6.16
N ILE A 108 -7.35 -5.26 -7.21
CA ILE A 108 -6.30 -4.97 -8.18
C ILE A 108 -5.11 -4.30 -7.48
N ALA A 109 -5.35 -3.25 -6.69
CA ALA A 109 -4.30 -2.55 -5.94
C ALA A 109 -3.57 -3.46 -4.95
N GLU A 110 -4.30 -4.39 -4.29
CA GLU A 110 -3.73 -5.37 -3.34
C GLU A 110 -2.81 -6.37 -4.03
N LYS A 111 -3.20 -6.84 -5.24
CA LYS A 111 -2.55 -7.96 -5.92
C LYS A 111 -1.55 -7.56 -7.00
N THR A 112 -1.54 -6.29 -7.42
CA THR A 112 -0.61 -5.84 -8.46
C THR A 112 0.81 -5.84 -7.92
N ILE A 113 1.63 -6.68 -8.54
CA ILE A 113 3.06 -6.80 -8.29
C ILE A 113 3.75 -6.77 -9.65
N VAL A 114 4.76 -5.93 -9.77
CA VAL A 114 5.59 -5.81 -10.98
C VAL A 114 7.01 -6.18 -10.62
N ALA A 115 7.59 -7.12 -11.36
CA ALA A 115 9.00 -7.44 -11.26
C ALA A 115 9.73 -6.76 -12.44
N ASN A 116 10.71 -5.91 -12.12
CA ASN A 116 11.51 -5.22 -13.12
C ASN A 116 12.97 -5.24 -12.68
N ASN A 117 13.84 -5.82 -13.50
CA ASN A 117 15.29 -5.94 -13.24
C ASN A 117 15.64 -6.55 -11.86
N GLY A 118 14.83 -7.50 -11.37
CA GLY A 118 15.02 -8.13 -10.07
C GLY A 118 14.49 -7.34 -8.87
N GLU A 119 13.93 -6.16 -9.10
CA GLU A 119 13.19 -5.42 -8.08
C GLU A 119 11.71 -5.74 -8.15
N ILE A 120 11.10 -6.00 -7.00
CA ILE A 120 9.66 -6.17 -6.87
C ILE A 120 9.06 -4.83 -6.48
N ASP A 121 8.13 -4.37 -7.31
CA ASP A 121 7.39 -3.13 -7.07
C ASP A 121 5.90 -3.41 -6.89
N GLN A 122 5.27 -2.69 -5.94
CA GLN A 122 3.86 -2.80 -5.62
C GLN A 122 3.33 -1.48 -5.08
N PHE A 123 2.02 -1.34 -5.03
CA PHE A 123 1.40 -0.23 -4.32
C PHE A 123 1.46 -0.46 -2.80
N ASP A 124 1.72 0.60 -2.04
CA ASP A 124 1.85 0.57 -0.59
C ASP A 124 0.54 0.90 0.13
N ALA A 125 -0.28 1.76 -0.49
CA ALA A 125 -1.51 2.31 0.06
C ALA A 125 -2.58 2.48 -1.02
N MET A 126 -3.80 2.76 -0.61
CA MET A 126 -4.94 3.05 -1.46
C MET A 126 -5.51 4.42 -1.15
N TRP A 127 -5.99 5.11 -2.18
CA TRP A 127 -6.70 6.37 -2.07
C TRP A 127 -8.12 6.23 -2.61
N LEU A 128 -9.11 6.39 -1.75
CA LEU A 128 -10.50 6.43 -2.15
C LEU A 128 -10.89 7.88 -2.47
N SER A 129 -10.85 8.21 -3.76
CA SER A 129 -11.20 9.52 -4.30
C SER A 129 -12.72 9.75 -4.27
N SER A 130 -13.13 10.95 -3.90
CA SER A 130 -14.53 11.36 -3.98
C SER A 130 -15.02 11.43 -5.42
N LEU A 131 -14.16 11.90 -6.33
CA LEU A 131 -14.47 12.00 -7.76
C LEU A 131 -14.74 10.64 -8.37
N CYS A 132 -13.84 9.65 -8.15
CA CYS A 132 -13.98 8.33 -8.74
C CYS A 132 -15.15 7.55 -8.12
N ASP A 133 -15.36 7.64 -6.81
CA ASP A 133 -16.50 7.03 -6.12
C ASP A 133 -17.84 7.62 -6.60
N SER A 134 -17.92 8.93 -6.75
CA SER A 134 -19.11 9.61 -7.29
C SER A 134 -19.37 9.21 -8.74
N THR A 135 -18.33 9.22 -9.58
CA THR A 135 -18.41 8.85 -10.99
C THR A 135 -18.84 7.40 -11.18
N ALA A 136 -18.28 6.48 -10.38
CA ALA A 136 -18.66 5.06 -10.39
C ALA A 136 -20.14 4.85 -10.05
N LYS A 137 -20.74 5.77 -9.29
CA LYS A 137 -22.16 5.79 -8.95
C LYS A 137 -23.02 6.63 -9.94
N GLY A 138 -22.42 7.15 -11.02
CA GLY A 138 -23.10 8.00 -12.01
C GLY A 138 -23.55 9.36 -11.46
N LYS A 139 -22.82 9.88 -10.49
CA LYS A 139 -23.15 11.15 -9.81
C LYS A 139 -22.03 12.19 -9.98
N PRO A 140 -22.36 13.50 -10.01
CA PRO A 140 -21.33 14.53 -10.00
C PRO A 140 -20.62 14.58 -8.64
N ASP A 141 -19.37 15.02 -8.67
CA ASP A 141 -18.52 15.16 -7.48
C ASP A 141 -18.75 16.52 -6.80
N ILE A 142 -19.88 16.63 -6.12
CA ILE A 142 -20.37 17.83 -5.40
C ILE A 142 -20.89 17.49 -4.00
N GLU A 143 -20.31 16.48 -3.37
CA GLU A 143 -20.80 15.90 -2.10
C GLU A 143 -22.23 15.33 -2.18
N LEU A 144 -22.68 14.98 -3.39
CA LEU A 144 -24.01 14.36 -3.59
C LEU A 144 -24.03 12.92 -3.10
N VAL A 145 -22.89 12.23 -3.12
CA VAL A 145 -22.72 10.91 -2.52
C VAL A 145 -22.51 11.09 -1.02
N ASP A 146 -23.53 10.74 -0.24
CA ASP A 146 -23.48 10.89 1.21
C ASP A 146 -22.45 9.97 1.88
N MET A 147 -22.04 10.33 3.09
CA MET A 147 -21.03 9.59 3.86
C MET A 147 -21.41 8.14 4.06
N SER A 148 -22.69 7.80 4.26
CA SER A 148 -23.12 6.42 4.46
C SER A 148 -22.89 5.56 3.22
N SER A 149 -23.12 6.13 2.04
CA SER A 149 -22.82 5.48 0.76
C SER A 149 -21.31 5.29 0.55
N ARG A 150 -20.52 6.28 0.95
CA ARG A 150 -19.06 6.22 0.87
C ARG A 150 -18.46 5.19 1.84
N LEU A 151 -19.03 5.08 3.05
CA LEU A 151 -18.63 4.06 4.03
C LEU A 151 -18.87 2.64 3.52
N ARG A 152 -19.91 2.40 2.69
CA ARG A 152 -20.11 1.08 2.05
C ARG A 152 -18.99 0.79 1.05
N THR A 153 -18.58 1.77 0.24
CA THR A 153 -17.43 1.60 -0.66
C THR A 153 -16.14 1.30 0.12
N VAL A 154 -15.93 1.97 1.26
CA VAL A 154 -14.82 1.68 2.16
C VAL A 154 -14.87 0.22 2.63
N ASP A 155 -16.05 -0.23 3.07
CA ASP A 155 -16.27 -1.59 3.57
C ASP A 155 -15.98 -2.64 2.48
N ASP A 156 -16.51 -2.46 1.27
CA ASP A 156 -16.24 -3.33 0.11
C ASP A 156 -14.74 -3.46 -0.21
N ILE A 157 -13.99 -2.36 -0.06
CA ILE A 157 -12.54 -2.35 -0.27
C ILE A 157 -11.82 -3.05 0.88
N LEU A 158 -12.25 -2.81 2.12
CA LEU A 158 -11.64 -3.41 3.31
C LEU A 158 -11.77 -4.93 3.36
N GLU A 159 -12.84 -5.50 2.79
CA GLU A 159 -13.04 -6.95 2.68
C GLU A 159 -11.95 -7.65 1.85
N VAL A 160 -11.37 -6.97 0.87
CA VAL A 160 -10.46 -7.58 -0.10
C VAL A 160 -9.00 -7.13 0.04
N THR A 161 -8.70 -6.22 0.98
CA THR A 161 -7.37 -5.61 1.11
C THR A 161 -6.87 -5.53 2.53
N THR A 162 -5.55 -5.56 2.68
CA THR A 162 -4.83 -5.31 3.94
C THR A 162 -4.08 -3.97 3.94
N LYS A 163 -4.01 -3.30 2.78
CA LYS A 163 -3.29 -2.03 2.63
C LYS A 163 -4.02 -0.88 3.33
N PRO A 164 -3.29 0.14 3.80
CA PRO A 164 -3.90 1.32 4.41
C PRO A 164 -4.70 2.12 3.38
N ILE A 165 -5.84 2.67 3.81
CA ILE A 165 -6.72 3.50 2.99
C ILE A 165 -6.58 4.96 3.44
N ILE A 166 -6.43 5.86 2.46
CA ILE A 166 -6.57 7.30 2.57
C ILE A 166 -7.92 7.65 1.96
N LEU A 167 -8.82 8.21 2.75
CA LEU A 167 -10.15 8.64 2.29
C LEU A 167 -10.12 10.13 1.92
N ASP A 168 -10.55 10.46 0.73
CA ASP A 168 -10.93 11.82 0.36
C ASP A 168 -12.26 12.15 1.04
N GLY A 169 -12.24 13.01 2.04
CA GLY A 169 -13.38 13.40 2.87
C GLY A 169 -14.14 14.60 2.34
N ASP A 170 -13.85 15.04 1.11
CA ASP A 170 -14.43 16.25 0.53
C ASP A 170 -14.19 17.48 1.43
N THR A 171 -15.22 18.28 1.74
CA THR A 171 -15.14 19.41 2.69
C THR A 171 -15.23 18.96 4.16
N GLY A 172 -15.44 17.66 4.43
CA GLY A 172 -15.70 17.12 5.76
C GLY A 172 -17.17 17.24 6.21
N GLY A 173 -17.99 17.92 5.44
CA GLY A 173 -19.41 18.17 5.75
C GLY A 173 -19.60 19.13 6.93
N LEU A 174 -20.67 18.96 7.71
CA LEU A 174 -20.91 19.77 8.89
C LEU A 174 -19.90 19.44 9.99
N VAL A 175 -19.31 20.48 10.59
CA VAL A 175 -18.28 20.35 11.63
C VAL A 175 -18.76 19.47 12.80
N GLU A 176 -20.01 19.63 13.21
CA GLU A 176 -20.61 18.85 14.29
C GLU A 176 -20.72 17.35 13.95
N HIS A 177 -20.90 17.01 12.67
CA HIS A 177 -20.96 15.62 12.21
C HIS A 177 -19.59 15.02 11.94
N PHE A 178 -18.62 15.85 11.61
CA PHE A 178 -17.28 15.40 11.22
C PHE A 178 -16.62 14.52 12.30
N VAL A 179 -16.73 14.90 13.57
CA VAL A 179 -16.19 14.12 14.70
C VAL A 179 -16.76 12.69 14.72
N TYR A 180 -18.05 12.54 14.42
CA TYR A 180 -18.70 11.21 14.39
C TYR A 180 -18.27 10.40 13.15
N ASN A 181 -18.11 11.07 12.01
CA ASN A 181 -17.60 10.46 10.78
C ASN A 181 -16.18 9.93 11.00
N VAL A 182 -15.27 10.74 11.58
CA VAL A 182 -13.90 10.33 11.89
C VAL A 182 -13.88 9.13 12.83
N ARG A 183 -14.67 9.14 13.90
CA ARG A 183 -14.78 7.98 14.82
C ARG A 183 -15.24 6.70 14.10
N THR A 184 -16.12 6.83 13.12
CA THR A 184 -16.57 5.69 12.32
C THR A 184 -15.45 5.19 11.42
N LEU A 185 -14.75 6.09 10.72
CA LEU A 185 -13.61 5.76 9.86
C LEU A 185 -12.47 5.09 10.66
N GLU A 186 -12.20 5.59 11.87
CA GLU A 186 -11.21 4.97 12.77
C GLU A 186 -11.59 3.54 13.15
N ARG A 187 -12.88 3.30 13.49
CA ARG A 187 -13.37 1.94 13.80
C ARG A 187 -13.25 1.00 12.62
N MET A 188 -13.46 1.49 11.40
CA MET A 188 -13.28 0.72 10.17
C MET A 188 -11.81 0.47 9.83
N GLY A 189 -10.88 1.27 10.37
CA GLY A 189 -9.45 1.11 10.13
C GLY A 189 -8.90 1.99 9.00
N VAL A 190 -9.61 3.06 8.61
CA VAL A 190 -9.10 4.07 7.68
C VAL A 190 -7.88 4.75 8.29
N SER A 191 -6.82 4.92 7.51
CA SER A 191 -5.51 5.37 7.99
C SER A 191 -5.35 6.88 7.96
N ALA A 192 -6.00 7.56 7.02
CA ALA A 192 -5.99 9.01 6.89
C ALA A 192 -7.25 9.51 6.19
N VAL A 193 -7.58 10.76 6.43
CA VAL A 193 -8.65 11.49 5.74
C VAL A 193 -8.06 12.78 5.17
N ILE A 194 -8.36 13.08 3.92
CA ILE A 194 -8.04 14.35 3.28
C ILE A 194 -9.29 15.22 3.36
N ILE A 195 -9.15 16.44 3.82
CA ILE A 195 -10.23 17.42 3.86
C ILE A 195 -9.83 18.61 2.98
N GLU A 196 -10.74 18.99 2.07
CA GLU A 196 -10.56 20.18 1.27
C GLU A 196 -10.94 21.44 2.08
N ASP A 197 -10.00 22.36 2.21
CA ASP A 197 -10.21 23.64 2.87
C ASP A 197 -10.98 24.61 1.96
N LYS A 198 -12.31 24.44 1.94
CA LYS A 198 -13.22 25.22 1.11
C LYS A 198 -14.30 25.88 1.96
N THR A 199 -14.65 27.11 1.59
CA THR A 199 -15.82 27.78 2.12
C THR A 199 -17.04 27.48 1.23
N GLY A 200 -18.10 26.93 1.81
CA GLY A 200 -19.33 26.60 1.12
C GLY A 200 -19.34 25.19 0.52
N LEU A 201 -20.37 24.92 -0.28
CA LEU A 201 -20.57 23.61 -0.89
C LEU A 201 -19.53 23.32 -1.96
N LYS A 202 -19.05 22.09 -1.99
CA LYS A 202 -18.15 21.59 -3.04
C LYS A 202 -18.80 21.76 -4.42
N LYS A 203 -18.05 22.30 -5.35
CA LYS A 203 -18.44 22.41 -6.75
C LYS A 203 -17.48 21.56 -7.58
N ASN A 204 -18.04 20.85 -8.57
CA ASN A 204 -17.24 19.99 -9.42
C ASN A 204 -16.23 20.82 -10.22
N SER A 205 -14.96 20.65 -9.96
CA SER A 205 -13.86 21.35 -10.64
C SER A 205 -13.68 20.97 -12.12
N LEU A 206 -14.31 19.88 -12.57
CA LEU A 206 -14.25 19.43 -13.97
C LEU A 206 -15.27 20.13 -14.88
N PHE A 207 -16.28 20.78 -14.33
CA PHE A 207 -17.37 21.40 -15.08
C PHE A 207 -17.48 22.89 -14.79
N GLY A 208 -16.62 23.68 -15.40
CA GLY A 208 -16.70 25.14 -15.43
C GLY A 208 -15.63 25.84 -14.62
N THR A 209 -14.98 26.79 -15.29
CA THR A 209 -13.90 27.61 -14.75
C THR A 209 -14.41 28.87 -14.00
N GLU A 210 -15.72 29.08 -13.94
CA GLU A 210 -16.33 30.32 -13.39
C GLU A 210 -16.53 30.29 -11.87
N VAL A 211 -16.16 29.20 -11.19
CA VAL A 211 -16.40 29.06 -9.77
C VAL A 211 -15.09 29.15 -9.01
N GLU A 212 -14.80 30.32 -8.46
CA GLU A 212 -13.74 30.49 -7.48
C GLU A 212 -14.04 29.63 -6.24
N GLN A 213 -13.14 28.72 -5.94
CA GLN A 213 -13.15 27.97 -4.69
C GLN A 213 -12.35 28.80 -3.69
N THR A 214 -13.06 29.45 -2.78
CA THR A 214 -12.43 30.20 -1.70
C THR A 214 -12.00 29.27 -0.59
N GLN A 215 -10.77 29.43 -0.10
CA GLN A 215 -10.27 28.73 1.06
C GLN A 215 -10.61 29.50 2.34
N ASP A 216 -10.89 28.78 3.42
CA ASP A 216 -11.00 29.40 4.73
C ASP A 216 -9.61 29.61 5.31
N LEU A 217 -9.14 30.86 5.33
CA LEU A 217 -7.83 31.23 5.88
C LEU A 217 -7.64 30.83 7.35
N SER A 218 -8.72 30.56 8.09
CA SER A 218 -8.64 30.12 9.49
C SER A 218 -8.01 28.74 9.62
N LEU A 219 -8.13 27.87 8.60
CA LEU A 219 -7.55 26.51 8.61
C LEU A 219 -6.08 26.47 8.22
N ILE A 220 -5.52 27.51 7.62
CA ILE A 220 -4.10 27.60 7.23
C ILE A 220 -3.20 27.65 8.47
N HIS A 221 -3.71 28.00 9.62
CA HIS A 221 -2.96 28.16 10.87
C HIS A 221 -3.05 26.97 11.83
N ILE A 222 -3.72 25.86 11.45
CA ILE A 222 -3.86 24.64 12.24
C ILE A 222 -2.86 23.58 11.74
N SER A 223 -1.60 23.88 11.74
CA SER A 223 -0.53 22.92 11.46
C SER A 223 0.29 22.59 12.71
#